data_70c9d540bf25722bfa91f6b72a7fc67c
#
_entry.id   70c9d540bf25722bfa91f6b72a7fc67c
#
_cell.length_a   1.000
_cell.length_b   1.000
_cell.length_c   1.000
_cell.angle_alpha   90.00
_cell.angle_beta   90.00
_cell.angle_gamma   90.00
#
_symmetry.space_group_name_H-M   'P 1'
#
loop_
_entity.id
_entity.type
_entity.pdbx_description
1 polymer ?
#
loop_
_entity_poly.entity_id
_entity_poly.type
_entity_poly.pdbx_seq_one_letter_code
_entity_poly.pdbx_strand_id
1 'polypeptide(L)'
;GREGEGREREGREREGREQEGREGEGPAGEPVRASPVARRRARELGVDLSGLAVAHPGRALSLADVERAAETRAGETRAGETRAGETPETATSPDDRAAAMRRSIATAMARSKREIPHYYLGTDIIVERATAWLSARNAERPVDRRVLFAALLFKAVALALREVPELNGTYVDGTFRPGAGIHPGIAVALRGGGLIAPALHDADRLPLDDGMRALADLLERARRGQLRGAEIVDPTITITNLGDLGVDTVYGVITPPQVAIVGLGRVATKPWVIEGQVVPARVLHTTLSADHRVSDGMRGSRFLATLDQLLQAPEALE
;
A
#
# COMPACT_ATOMS: atom_id res chain seq x y z
N GLY A 1 -15.02 -63.06 31.59
CA GLY A 1 -14.35 -63.71 32.70
C GLY A 1 -13.27 -62.84 33.26
N ARG A 2 -13.49 -62.41 34.46
CA ARG A 2 -12.59 -62.25 35.60
C ARG A 2 -11.44 -61.28 35.43
N GLU A 3 -11.51 -60.11 36.14
CA GLU A 3 -11.14 -59.94 37.58
C GLU A 3 -9.65 -60.11 37.80
N GLY A 4 -9.02 -59.11 38.33
CA GLY A 4 -8.42 -58.94 39.63
C GLY A 4 -7.34 -57.85 39.53
N GLU A 5 -7.53 -56.73 40.20
CA GLU A 5 -7.00 -56.38 41.52
C GLU A 5 -5.47 -56.55 41.63
N GLY A 6 -4.74 -55.52 41.93
CA GLY A 6 -4.46 -55.04 43.23
C GLY A 6 -3.16 -54.23 43.31
N ARG A 7 -3.24 -53.12 43.98
CA ARG A 7 -2.45 -52.58 45.09
C ARG A 7 -0.93 -52.30 44.92
N GLU A 8 -0.68 -51.01 45.06
CA GLU A 8 0.13 -50.34 46.11
C GLU A 8 1.61 -50.67 46.24
N ARG A 9 2.44 -49.67 46.15
CA ARG A 9 3.29 -49.03 47.19
C ARG A 9 4.42 -48.22 46.57
N GLU A 10 4.35 -46.92 46.86
CA GLU A 10 5.34 -46.17 47.70
C GLU A 10 6.82 -46.33 47.42
N GLY A 11 7.46 -45.24 47.13
CA GLY A 11 8.58 -44.85 47.92
C GLY A 11 9.84 -44.40 47.15
N ARG A 12 10.21 -43.16 47.41
CA ARG A 12 11.56 -42.55 47.45
C ARG A 12 12.11 -41.95 46.17
N GLU A 13 11.98 -40.63 46.13
CA GLU A 13 13.04 -39.65 46.43
C GLU A 13 14.43 -40.03 45.94
N ARG A 14 15.00 -39.25 44.99
CA ARG A 14 16.19 -38.41 45.18
C ARG A 14 16.66 -37.79 43.86
N GLU A 15 16.63 -36.44 43.86
CA GLU A 15 17.78 -35.59 43.58
C GLU A 15 18.51 -35.75 42.24
N GLY A 16 18.38 -34.77 41.42
CA GLY A 16 19.21 -34.52 40.26
C GLY A 16 19.14 -33.04 39.78
N ARG A 17 19.74 -32.20 40.58
CA ARG A 17 20.43 -30.93 40.23
C ARG A 17 19.84 -30.06 39.10
N GLU A 18 19.25 -28.99 39.57
CA GLU A 18 19.19 -27.65 38.93
C GLU A 18 20.54 -27.25 38.33
N GLN A 19 20.55 -26.91 37.06
CA GLN A 19 21.55 -25.99 36.50
C GLN A 19 20.87 -24.64 36.33
N GLU A 20 21.08 -23.77 37.30
CA GLU A 20 20.81 -22.34 37.27
C GLU A 20 21.57 -21.71 36.10
N GLY A 21 20.81 -21.18 35.14
CA GLY A 21 21.30 -20.27 34.15
C GLY A 21 21.58 -18.91 34.82
N ARG A 22 22.80 -18.43 34.70
CA ARG A 22 23.29 -17.15 35.21
C ARG A 22 22.33 -16.01 34.91
N GLU A 23 21.86 -15.38 35.97
CA GLU A 23 21.13 -14.09 35.94
C GLU A 23 22.08 -12.99 35.44
N GLY A 24 21.62 -12.20 34.43
CA GLY A 24 22.36 -11.01 33.99
C GLY A 24 22.28 -9.93 35.07
N GLU A 25 23.44 -9.54 35.57
CA GLU A 25 23.57 -8.42 36.51
C GLU A 25 23.41 -7.08 35.78
N GLY A 26 22.54 -6.21 36.28
CA GLY A 26 22.43 -4.82 35.84
C GLY A 26 23.52 -3.95 36.50
N PRO A 27 23.72 -2.68 36.06
CA PRO A 27 24.80 -1.82 36.55
C PRO A 27 24.48 -1.28 37.95
N ALA A 28 24.52 -2.12 38.97
CA ALA A 28 24.56 -1.83 40.38
C ALA A 28 24.25 -3.07 41.24
N GLY A 29 24.35 -4.32 40.73
CA GLY A 29 24.21 -5.51 41.55
C GLY A 29 22.79 -5.87 42.02
N GLU A 30 21.73 -5.18 41.60
CA GLU A 30 20.36 -5.56 41.91
C GLU A 30 19.75 -6.42 40.78
N PRO A 31 19.06 -7.53 41.10
CA PRO A 31 18.44 -8.38 40.11
C PRO A 31 17.27 -7.64 39.42
N VAL A 32 17.30 -7.61 38.07
CA VAL A 32 16.24 -6.97 37.26
C VAL A 32 14.87 -7.58 37.56
N ARG A 33 13.95 -6.78 38.11
CA ARG A 33 12.59 -7.20 38.40
C ARG A 33 11.75 -7.18 37.10
N ALA A 34 11.39 -8.36 36.58
CA ALA A 34 10.53 -8.49 35.42
C ALA A 34 9.62 -9.70 35.57
N SER A 35 8.37 -9.61 35.05
CA SER A 35 7.44 -10.74 35.09
C SER A 35 7.94 -11.92 34.25
N PRO A 36 7.55 -13.16 34.53
CA PRO A 36 7.95 -14.33 33.73
C PRO A 36 7.59 -14.20 32.25
N VAL A 37 6.47 -13.56 31.93
CA VAL A 37 6.00 -13.30 30.56
C VAL A 37 6.89 -12.25 29.89
N ALA A 38 7.26 -11.17 30.60
CA ALA A 38 8.17 -10.15 30.10
C ALA A 38 9.57 -10.72 29.82
N ARG A 39 10.11 -11.58 30.67
CA ARG A 39 11.42 -12.25 30.47
C ARG A 39 11.41 -13.16 29.23
N ARG A 40 10.34 -13.90 29.00
CA ARG A 40 10.19 -14.76 27.81
C ARG A 40 10.13 -13.91 26.55
N ARG A 41 9.30 -12.87 26.56
CA ARG A 41 9.10 -11.98 25.42
C ARG A 41 10.37 -11.17 25.07
N ALA A 42 11.13 -10.73 26.07
CA ALA A 42 12.41 -10.06 25.87
C ALA A 42 13.43 -10.97 25.16
N ARG A 43 13.47 -12.26 25.49
CA ARG A 43 14.32 -13.25 24.79
C ARG A 43 13.90 -13.46 23.34
N GLU A 44 12.59 -13.55 23.10
CA GLU A 44 12.04 -13.70 21.74
C GLU A 44 12.34 -12.48 20.85
N LEU A 45 12.31 -11.28 21.41
CA LEU A 45 12.49 -10.01 20.69
C LEU A 45 13.95 -9.47 20.76
N GLY A 46 14.85 -10.16 21.46
CA GLY A 46 16.24 -9.73 21.62
C GLY A 46 16.40 -8.42 22.41
N VAL A 47 15.47 -8.11 23.33
CA VAL A 47 15.48 -6.91 24.15
C VAL A 47 16.29 -7.13 25.42
N ASP A 48 17.28 -6.25 25.68
CA ASP A 48 18.07 -6.27 26.94
C ASP A 48 17.26 -5.67 28.08
N LEU A 49 16.91 -6.53 29.06
CA LEU A 49 16.16 -6.15 30.25
C LEU A 49 16.98 -5.28 31.21
N SER A 50 18.31 -5.35 31.17
CA SER A 50 19.19 -4.56 32.04
C SER A 50 19.15 -3.09 31.63
N GLY A 51 19.22 -2.81 30.33
CA GLY A 51 19.05 -1.48 29.77
C GLY A 51 17.67 -0.89 30.04
N LEU A 52 16.61 -1.72 29.96
CA LEU A 52 15.25 -1.29 30.24
C LEU A 52 15.03 -0.97 31.74
N ALA A 53 15.68 -1.69 32.65
CA ALA A 53 15.57 -1.47 34.09
C ALA A 53 16.15 -0.11 34.52
N VAL A 54 17.20 0.37 33.86
CA VAL A 54 17.76 1.72 34.08
C VAL A 54 16.77 2.83 33.72
N ALA A 55 15.96 2.62 32.67
CA ALA A 55 14.95 3.59 32.26
C ALA A 55 13.68 3.59 33.15
N HIS A 56 13.52 2.55 33.99
CA HIS A 56 12.36 2.39 34.88
C HIS A 56 12.77 2.01 36.30
N PRO A 57 13.48 2.90 37.03
CA PRO A 57 14.00 2.58 38.35
C PRO A 57 12.86 2.30 39.36
N GLY A 58 13.03 1.21 40.13
CA GLY A 58 12.15 0.88 41.26
C GLY A 58 10.87 0.11 40.95
N ARG A 59 10.53 -0.19 39.68
CA ARG A 59 9.36 -1.01 39.35
C ARG A 59 9.70 -2.27 38.53
N ALA A 60 8.85 -3.27 38.63
CA ALA A 60 8.99 -4.49 37.83
C ALA A 60 8.61 -4.21 36.36
N LEU A 61 9.41 -4.69 35.42
CA LEU A 61 9.15 -4.58 33.98
C LEU A 61 7.98 -5.46 33.55
N SER A 62 7.03 -4.86 32.85
CA SER A 62 5.87 -5.53 32.28
C SER A 62 6.10 -6.00 30.84
N LEU A 63 5.19 -6.83 30.30
CA LEU A 63 5.18 -7.20 28.90
C LEU A 63 5.11 -5.97 27.97
N ALA A 64 4.27 -5.01 28.29
CA ALA A 64 4.11 -3.77 27.51
C ALA A 64 5.39 -2.90 27.44
N ASP A 65 6.23 -2.93 28.49
CA ASP A 65 7.49 -2.22 28.48
C ASP A 65 8.49 -2.87 27.51
N VAL A 66 8.51 -4.19 27.44
CA VAL A 66 9.36 -4.95 26.50
C VAL A 66 8.92 -4.74 25.05
N GLU A 67 7.61 -4.77 24.78
CA GLU A 67 7.07 -4.56 23.44
C GLU A 67 7.32 -3.14 22.95
N ARG A 68 7.12 -2.13 23.80
CA ARG A 68 7.42 -0.72 23.49
C ARG A 68 8.90 -0.51 23.19
N ALA A 69 9.80 -1.16 23.95
CA ALA A 69 11.23 -1.07 23.69
C ALA A 69 11.65 -1.73 22.39
N ALA A 70 10.99 -2.84 22.02
CA ALA A 70 11.20 -3.47 20.73
C ALA A 70 10.72 -2.58 19.57
N GLU A 71 9.58 -1.91 19.72
CA GLU A 71 9.04 -0.95 18.75
C GLU A 71 9.93 0.28 18.61
N THR A 72 10.42 0.83 19.72
CA THR A 72 11.36 1.98 19.72
C THR A 72 12.67 1.61 19.02
N ARG A 73 13.21 0.41 19.29
CA ARG A 73 14.40 -0.09 18.63
C ARG A 73 14.20 -0.34 17.14
N ALA A 74 13.02 -0.83 16.74
CA ALA A 74 12.64 -0.97 15.33
C ALA A 74 12.45 0.41 14.65
N GLY A 75 12.01 1.42 15.40
CA GLY A 75 11.91 2.81 14.98
C GLY A 75 13.28 3.49 14.87
N GLU A 76 14.16 3.28 15.83
CA GLU A 76 15.53 3.82 15.84
C GLU A 76 16.43 3.16 14.80
N THR A 77 16.24 1.88 14.50
CA THR A 77 16.91 1.20 13.37
C THR A 77 16.46 1.81 12.03
N ARG A 78 15.23 2.34 11.94
CA ARG A 78 14.73 3.09 10.77
C ARG A 78 15.23 4.54 10.73
N ALA A 79 15.46 5.17 11.88
CA ALA A 79 15.93 6.56 11.97
C ALA A 79 17.47 6.67 12.04
N GLY A 80 18.16 5.62 12.46
CA GLY A 80 19.62 5.55 12.56
C GLY A 80 20.35 5.29 11.24
N GLU A 81 19.64 4.85 10.19
CA GLU A 81 20.19 4.69 8.84
C GLU A 81 20.45 6.02 8.09
N THR A 82 20.20 7.16 8.74
CA THR A 82 20.42 8.49 8.12
C THR A 82 21.59 9.28 8.72
N ARG A 83 22.37 8.74 9.66
CA ARG A 83 23.57 9.48 10.18
C ARG A 83 24.64 8.55 10.72
N ALA A 84 25.70 8.46 10.00
CA ALA A 84 27.12 8.48 10.33
C ALA A 84 27.94 7.48 9.51
N GLY A 85 28.80 8.02 8.67
CA GLY A 85 30.20 7.75 8.48
C GLY A 85 30.67 6.31 8.19
N GLU A 86 31.04 6.09 6.92
CA GLU A 86 32.18 5.30 6.44
C GLU A 86 32.51 4.00 7.17
N THR A 87 31.92 2.92 6.68
CA THR A 87 32.55 1.60 6.52
C THR A 87 32.11 1.02 5.17
N PRO A 88 32.93 0.24 4.45
CA PRO A 88 32.70 -0.06 3.05
C PRO A 88 31.36 -0.76 2.84
N GLU A 89 30.49 -0.11 2.05
CA GLU A 89 29.29 -0.71 1.48
C GLU A 89 29.66 -2.06 0.86
N THR A 90 29.21 -3.13 1.47
CA THR A 90 28.92 -4.34 0.70
C THR A 90 27.80 -3.95 -0.26
N ALA A 91 28.17 -3.64 -1.48
CA ALA A 91 27.23 -3.30 -2.55
C ALA A 91 26.20 -4.43 -2.63
N THR A 92 25.00 -4.20 -2.09
CA THR A 92 23.88 -5.14 -2.23
C THR A 92 23.66 -5.36 -3.72
N SER A 93 23.76 -6.61 -4.16
CA SER A 93 23.61 -6.97 -5.56
C SER A 93 22.25 -6.50 -6.09
N PRO A 94 22.09 -6.26 -7.39
CA PRO A 94 20.79 -5.97 -7.98
C PRO A 94 19.72 -7.00 -7.60
N ASP A 95 20.13 -8.28 -7.47
CA ASP A 95 19.26 -9.38 -7.06
C ASP A 95 18.81 -9.27 -5.60
N ASP A 96 19.70 -8.84 -4.69
CA ASP A 96 19.36 -8.61 -3.27
C ASP A 96 18.35 -7.47 -3.11
N ARG A 97 18.51 -6.39 -3.88
CA ARG A 97 17.56 -5.26 -3.90
C ARG A 97 16.19 -5.69 -4.43
N ALA A 98 16.17 -6.45 -5.51
CA ALA A 98 14.94 -7.00 -6.09
C ALA A 98 14.24 -7.95 -5.11
N ALA A 99 14.98 -8.81 -4.42
CA ALA A 99 14.46 -9.71 -3.39
C ALA A 99 13.91 -8.94 -2.17
N ALA A 100 14.60 -7.90 -1.71
CA ALA A 100 14.13 -7.03 -0.62
C ALA A 100 12.84 -6.30 -1.00
N MET A 101 12.77 -5.72 -2.20
CA MET A 101 11.57 -5.08 -2.73
C MET A 101 10.39 -6.06 -2.80
N ARG A 102 10.63 -7.28 -3.29
CA ARG A 102 9.60 -8.32 -3.37
C ARG A 102 9.08 -8.73 -1.99
N ARG A 103 9.95 -8.85 -0.99
CA ARG A 103 9.54 -9.12 0.40
C ARG A 103 8.68 -7.99 0.97
N SER A 104 9.06 -6.73 0.73
CA SER A 104 8.28 -5.56 1.17
C SER A 104 6.88 -5.55 0.55
N ILE A 105 6.78 -5.77 -0.76
CA ILE A 105 5.49 -5.88 -1.47
C ILE A 105 4.66 -7.03 -0.91
N ALA A 106 5.26 -8.22 -0.71
CA ALA A 106 4.55 -9.37 -0.16
C ALA A 106 3.97 -9.08 1.23
N THR A 107 4.76 -8.44 2.10
CA THR A 107 4.31 -8.02 3.44
C THR A 107 3.15 -7.03 3.36
N ALA A 108 3.26 -6.00 2.52
CA ALA A 108 2.21 -4.99 2.35
C ALA A 108 0.92 -5.60 1.79
N MET A 109 1.00 -6.47 0.78
CA MET A 109 -0.18 -7.12 0.18
C MET A 109 -0.83 -8.13 1.12
N ALA A 110 -0.04 -8.92 1.86
CA ALA A 110 -0.56 -9.82 2.88
C ALA A 110 -1.27 -9.05 4.00
N ARG A 111 -0.71 -7.93 4.45
CA ARG A 111 -1.32 -7.03 5.42
C ARG A 111 -2.64 -6.46 4.87
N SER A 112 -2.63 -5.94 3.64
CA SER A 112 -3.81 -5.39 3.00
C SER A 112 -4.97 -6.39 2.98
N LYS A 113 -4.73 -7.62 2.53
CA LYS A 113 -5.77 -8.66 2.44
C LYS A 113 -6.27 -9.15 3.79
N ARG A 114 -5.46 -9.05 4.85
CA ARG A 114 -5.86 -9.42 6.21
C ARG A 114 -6.67 -8.35 6.92
N GLU A 115 -6.28 -7.07 6.73
CA GLU A 115 -6.76 -5.96 7.55
C GLU A 115 -7.83 -5.11 6.88
N ILE A 116 -7.85 -5.07 5.55
CA ILE A 116 -8.78 -4.23 4.78
C ILE A 116 -9.94 -5.07 4.24
N PRO A 117 -11.18 -4.84 4.70
CA PRO A 117 -12.35 -5.48 4.11
C PRO A 117 -12.66 -4.82 2.76
N HIS A 118 -12.05 -5.34 1.70
CA HIS A 118 -12.25 -4.83 0.35
C HIS A 118 -13.67 -5.10 -0.14
N TYR A 119 -14.31 -4.10 -0.73
CA TYR A 119 -15.40 -4.31 -1.68
C TYR A 119 -14.94 -3.96 -3.10
N TYR A 120 -15.59 -4.54 -4.09
CA TYR A 120 -15.19 -4.44 -5.48
C TYR A 120 -16.38 -4.04 -6.33
N LEU A 121 -16.19 -3.02 -7.18
CA LEU A 121 -17.15 -2.60 -8.20
C LEU A 121 -16.44 -2.57 -9.54
N GLY A 122 -17.20 -2.77 -10.61
CA GLY A 122 -16.72 -2.64 -11.97
C GLY A 122 -17.81 -2.14 -12.89
N THR A 123 -17.45 -1.35 -13.90
CA THR A 123 -18.35 -0.87 -14.92
C THR A 123 -17.66 -0.81 -16.28
N ASP A 124 -18.43 -1.04 -17.33
CA ASP A 124 -18.00 -0.80 -18.70
C ASP A 124 -18.41 0.63 -19.10
N ILE A 125 -17.46 1.41 -19.60
CA ILE A 125 -17.63 2.79 -20.04
C ILE A 125 -17.39 2.86 -21.54
N ILE A 126 -18.35 3.36 -22.32
CA ILE A 126 -18.17 3.66 -23.73
C ILE A 126 -17.26 4.90 -23.84
N VAL A 127 -16.16 4.80 -24.57
CA VAL A 127 -15.15 5.88 -24.64
C VAL A 127 -15.00 6.48 -26.06
N GLU A 128 -15.98 6.26 -26.93
CA GLU A 128 -16.00 6.85 -28.28
C GLU A 128 -15.82 8.35 -28.25
N ARG A 129 -16.62 9.03 -27.41
CA ARG A 129 -16.60 10.49 -27.33
C ARG A 129 -15.28 11.02 -26.81
N ALA A 130 -14.78 10.44 -25.72
CA ALA A 130 -13.48 10.81 -25.14
C ALA A 130 -12.32 10.57 -26.12
N THR A 131 -12.33 9.44 -26.81
CA THR A 131 -11.24 9.12 -27.78
C THR A 131 -11.34 9.95 -29.05
N ALA A 132 -12.54 10.27 -29.57
CA ALA A 132 -12.74 11.13 -30.73
C ALA A 132 -12.30 12.57 -30.41
N TRP A 133 -12.72 13.11 -29.26
CA TRP A 133 -12.32 14.42 -28.78
C TRP A 133 -10.79 14.53 -28.65
N LEU A 134 -10.15 13.57 -28.02
CA LEU A 134 -8.70 13.55 -27.85
C LEU A 134 -7.97 13.44 -29.19
N SER A 135 -8.51 12.66 -30.13
CA SER A 135 -7.95 12.53 -31.47
C SER A 135 -7.99 13.85 -32.22
N ALA A 136 -9.12 14.54 -32.19
CA ALA A 136 -9.29 15.86 -32.81
C ALA A 136 -8.33 16.89 -32.18
N ARG A 137 -8.23 16.92 -30.83
CA ARG A 137 -7.28 17.78 -30.11
C ARG A 137 -5.84 17.52 -30.49
N ASN A 138 -5.45 16.25 -30.68
CA ASN A 138 -4.11 15.86 -31.04
C ASN A 138 -3.76 16.02 -32.54
N ALA A 139 -4.75 16.14 -33.42
CA ALA A 139 -4.54 16.23 -34.86
C ALA A 139 -3.71 17.46 -35.25
N GLU A 140 -3.90 18.58 -34.58
CA GLU A 140 -3.21 19.86 -34.83
C GLU A 140 -1.93 20.01 -33.98
N ARG A 141 -1.52 18.97 -33.24
CA ARG A 141 -0.40 19.04 -32.32
C ARG A 141 0.81 18.24 -32.82
N PRO A 142 2.02 18.74 -32.64
CA PRO A 142 3.24 17.98 -32.87
C PRO A 142 3.28 16.78 -31.90
N VAL A 143 3.96 15.72 -32.33
CA VAL A 143 3.96 14.41 -31.62
C VAL A 143 4.38 14.52 -30.16
N ASP A 144 5.35 15.35 -29.86
CA ASP A 144 5.89 15.61 -28.52
C ASP A 144 4.94 16.37 -27.59
N ARG A 145 3.88 16.98 -28.12
CA ARG A 145 2.85 17.71 -27.37
C ARG A 145 1.49 17.01 -27.35
N ARG A 146 1.42 15.81 -27.88
CA ARG A 146 0.17 15.03 -27.85
C ARG A 146 -0.13 14.51 -26.46
N VAL A 147 -1.40 14.58 -26.09
CA VAL A 147 -1.90 14.04 -24.83
C VAL A 147 -2.22 12.56 -25.03
N LEU A 148 -1.73 11.71 -24.14
CA LEU A 148 -2.07 10.28 -24.12
C LEU A 148 -3.45 10.06 -23.49
N PHE A 149 -4.15 9.04 -23.95
CA PHE A 149 -5.46 8.69 -23.39
C PHE A 149 -5.36 8.35 -21.89
N ALA A 150 -4.26 7.75 -21.43
CA ALA A 150 -4.00 7.50 -20.02
C ALA A 150 -4.01 8.79 -19.17
N ALA A 151 -3.43 9.89 -19.67
CA ALA A 151 -3.44 11.19 -18.97
C ALA A 151 -4.87 11.74 -18.84
N LEU A 152 -5.69 11.59 -19.88
CA LEU A 152 -7.10 11.95 -19.85
C LEU A 152 -7.86 11.13 -18.80
N LEU A 153 -7.63 9.81 -18.73
CA LEU A 153 -8.23 8.93 -17.74
C LEU A 153 -7.82 9.31 -16.31
N PHE A 154 -6.53 9.61 -16.08
CA PHE A 154 -6.06 9.99 -14.74
C PHE A 154 -6.66 11.32 -14.30
N LYS A 155 -6.81 12.27 -15.22
CA LYS A 155 -7.51 13.54 -14.96
C LYS A 155 -8.98 13.30 -14.60
N ALA A 156 -9.67 12.45 -15.34
CA ALA A 156 -11.08 12.10 -15.08
C ALA A 156 -11.23 11.42 -13.69
N VAL A 157 -10.33 10.49 -13.35
CA VAL A 157 -10.30 9.88 -12.00
C VAL A 157 -10.08 10.94 -10.92
N ALA A 158 -9.12 11.85 -11.11
CA ALA A 158 -8.83 12.90 -10.14
C ALA A 158 -10.03 13.85 -9.94
N LEU A 159 -10.75 14.20 -10.99
CA LEU A 159 -11.96 15.02 -10.89
C LEU A 159 -13.13 14.26 -10.25
N ALA A 160 -13.31 12.98 -10.57
CA ALA A 160 -14.33 12.15 -9.93
C ALA A 160 -14.13 12.00 -8.41
N LEU A 161 -12.89 12.03 -7.93
CA LEU A 161 -12.55 11.99 -6.50
C LEU A 161 -13.00 13.26 -5.73
N ARG A 162 -13.20 14.40 -6.40
CA ARG A 162 -13.77 15.59 -5.76
C ARG A 162 -15.21 15.35 -5.27
N GLU A 163 -15.95 14.51 -6.01
CA GLU A 163 -17.34 14.18 -5.68
C GLU A 163 -17.48 13.09 -4.62
N VAL A 164 -16.42 12.30 -4.42
CA VAL A 164 -16.40 11.18 -3.45
C VAL A 164 -15.07 11.19 -2.69
N PRO A 165 -14.85 12.16 -1.80
CA PRO A 165 -13.60 12.34 -1.08
C PRO A 165 -13.26 11.19 -0.13
N GLU A 166 -14.23 10.35 0.23
CA GLU A 166 -14.02 9.15 1.05
C GLU A 166 -13.16 8.09 0.36
N LEU A 167 -12.97 8.18 -0.95
CA LEU A 167 -12.05 7.30 -1.70
C LEU A 167 -10.62 7.85 -1.80
N ASN A 168 -10.39 9.09 -1.31
CA ASN A 168 -9.12 9.80 -1.41
C ASN A 168 -8.54 10.08 -0.04
N GLY A 169 -7.69 9.19 0.46
CA GLY A 169 -7.07 9.33 1.78
C GLY A 169 -6.53 8.04 2.35
N THR A 170 -6.36 8.01 3.66
CA THR A 170 -5.75 6.92 4.40
C THR A 170 -6.61 6.49 5.60
N TYR A 171 -6.49 5.22 5.99
CA TYR A 171 -7.11 4.70 7.22
C TYR A 171 -6.03 4.26 8.19
N VAL A 172 -5.88 5.02 9.29
CA VAL A 172 -4.83 4.84 10.30
C VAL A 172 -5.45 4.91 11.69
N ASP A 173 -5.07 4.00 12.56
CA ASP A 173 -5.50 3.94 13.97
C ASP A 173 -7.03 3.98 14.14
N GLY A 174 -7.74 3.24 13.32
CA GLY A 174 -9.20 3.17 13.38
C GLY A 174 -9.94 4.38 12.79
N THR A 175 -9.22 5.32 12.17
CA THR A 175 -9.79 6.60 11.70
C THR A 175 -9.41 6.85 10.24
N PHE A 176 -10.41 7.26 9.45
CA PHE A 176 -10.17 7.78 8.10
C PHE A 176 -9.59 9.20 8.17
N ARG A 177 -8.55 9.43 7.40
CA ARG A 177 -7.90 10.74 7.23
C ARG A 177 -7.99 11.10 5.74
N PRO A 178 -8.82 12.09 5.36
CA PRO A 178 -8.89 12.53 3.97
C PRO A 178 -7.54 13.09 3.51
N GLY A 179 -7.23 12.92 2.24
CA GLY A 179 -6.05 13.51 1.62
C GLY A 179 -6.13 15.04 1.64
N ALA A 180 -5.01 15.72 1.89
CA ALA A 180 -4.92 17.18 1.83
C ALA A 180 -5.11 17.73 0.40
N GLY A 181 -4.88 16.90 -0.60
CA GLY A 181 -5.10 17.13 -2.02
C GLY A 181 -5.48 15.82 -2.71
N ILE A 182 -5.60 15.85 -4.02
CA ILE A 182 -5.82 14.65 -4.84
C ILE A 182 -4.52 14.30 -5.54
N HIS A 183 -3.81 13.33 -4.98
CA HIS A 183 -2.48 12.89 -5.40
C HIS A 183 -2.51 11.40 -5.80
N PRO A 184 -3.08 11.05 -6.98
CA PRO A 184 -3.10 9.66 -7.39
C PRO A 184 -1.69 9.11 -7.58
N GLY A 185 -1.41 7.99 -6.92
CA GLY A 185 -0.22 7.18 -7.16
C GLY A 185 -0.39 6.37 -8.44
N ILE A 186 0.47 6.61 -9.42
CA ILE A 186 0.41 5.93 -10.71
C ILE A 186 1.26 4.66 -10.65
N ALA A 187 0.62 3.49 -10.75
CA ALA A 187 1.32 2.21 -10.69
C ALA A 187 2.26 2.03 -11.89
N VAL A 188 3.54 1.85 -11.62
CA VAL A 188 4.61 1.71 -12.62
C VAL A 188 5.44 0.46 -12.33
N ALA A 189 5.55 -0.42 -13.33
CA ALA A 189 6.48 -1.55 -13.26
C ALA A 189 7.92 -1.07 -13.49
N LEU A 190 8.83 -1.52 -12.63
CA LEU A 190 10.25 -1.20 -12.73
C LEU A 190 11.01 -2.23 -13.56
N ARG A 191 12.04 -1.77 -14.30
CA ARG A 191 13.00 -2.66 -14.96
C ARG A 191 13.75 -3.47 -13.89
N GLY A 192 13.74 -4.79 -14.03
CA GLY A 192 14.35 -5.67 -13.01
C GLY A 192 13.37 -6.20 -11.97
N GLY A 193 12.10 -5.84 -12.08
CA GLY A 193 11.01 -6.31 -11.21
C GLY A 193 10.66 -5.32 -10.09
N GLY A 194 9.44 -5.46 -9.60
CA GLY A 194 8.87 -4.55 -8.60
C GLY A 194 7.84 -3.60 -9.22
N LEU A 195 7.01 -3.05 -8.35
CA LEU A 195 5.97 -2.08 -8.67
C LEU A 195 6.08 -0.91 -7.68
N ILE A 196 6.01 0.30 -8.19
CA ILE A 196 5.91 1.52 -7.39
C ILE A 196 4.70 2.32 -7.87
N ALA A 197 4.18 3.19 -7.00
CA ALA A 197 3.05 4.04 -7.34
C ALA A 197 3.33 5.49 -6.91
N PRO A 198 4.23 6.21 -7.62
CA PRO A 198 4.56 7.59 -7.27
C PRO A 198 3.38 8.53 -7.48
N ALA A 199 3.24 9.52 -6.59
CA ALA A 199 2.17 10.50 -6.60
C ALA A 199 2.29 11.51 -7.75
N LEU A 200 1.22 11.65 -8.53
CA LEU A 200 1.00 12.81 -9.40
C LEU A 200 0.27 13.87 -8.56
N HIS A 201 1.01 14.87 -8.08
CA HIS A 201 0.47 15.87 -7.16
C HIS A 201 -0.58 16.77 -7.81
N ASP A 202 -1.64 17.08 -7.04
CA ASP A 202 -2.72 18.00 -7.38
C ASP A 202 -3.34 17.74 -8.77
N ALA A 203 -3.46 16.46 -9.14
CA ALA A 203 -3.86 16.03 -10.49
C ALA A 203 -5.23 16.59 -10.91
N ASP A 204 -6.11 16.86 -9.96
CA ASP A 204 -7.40 17.48 -10.19
C ASP A 204 -7.32 18.98 -10.59
N ARG A 205 -6.25 19.68 -10.18
CA ARG A 205 -6.04 21.11 -10.43
C ARG A 205 -5.23 21.40 -11.67
N LEU A 206 -4.38 20.46 -12.09
CA LEU A 206 -3.54 20.64 -13.27
C LEU A 206 -4.42 20.72 -14.54
N PRO A 207 -4.22 21.72 -15.44
CA PRO A 207 -4.71 21.63 -16.80
C PRO A 207 -4.23 20.35 -17.47
N LEU A 208 -4.98 19.81 -18.41
CA LEU A 208 -4.69 18.51 -19.02
C LEU A 208 -3.29 18.40 -19.63
N ASP A 209 -2.83 19.47 -20.29
CA ASP A 209 -1.48 19.51 -20.90
C ASP A 209 -0.38 19.52 -19.82
N ASP A 210 -0.60 20.22 -18.73
CA ASP A 210 0.33 20.25 -17.59
C ASP A 210 0.36 18.92 -16.87
N GLY A 211 -0.81 18.31 -16.70
CA GLY A 211 -0.94 16.95 -16.17
C GLY A 211 -0.22 15.91 -17.01
N MET A 212 -0.32 16.00 -18.35
CA MET A 212 0.42 15.12 -19.27
C MET A 212 1.94 15.30 -19.13
N ARG A 213 2.42 16.54 -19.06
CA ARG A 213 3.86 16.83 -18.87
C ARG A 213 4.37 16.33 -17.51
N ALA A 214 3.63 16.59 -16.45
CA ALA A 214 3.96 16.13 -15.11
C ALA A 214 3.98 14.60 -15.04
N LEU A 215 3.01 13.93 -15.67
CA LEU A 215 2.97 12.47 -15.78
C LEU A 215 4.20 11.93 -16.52
N ALA A 216 4.54 12.50 -17.67
CA ALA A 216 5.68 12.04 -18.46
C ALA A 216 7.01 12.17 -17.68
N ASP A 217 7.24 13.32 -17.01
CA ASP A 217 8.39 13.54 -16.14
C ASP A 217 8.42 12.57 -14.95
N LEU A 218 7.29 12.38 -14.28
CA LEU A 218 7.15 11.43 -13.17
C LEU A 218 7.53 10.01 -13.60
N LEU A 219 6.99 9.53 -14.72
CA LEU A 219 7.27 8.19 -15.24
C LEU A 219 8.73 8.02 -15.67
N GLU A 220 9.35 9.05 -16.25
CA GLU A 220 10.76 9.03 -16.63
C GLU A 220 11.65 8.92 -15.38
N ARG A 221 11.40 9.76 -14.37
CA ARG A 221 12.14 9.73 -13.09
C ARG A 221 11.91 8.40 -12.32
N ALA A 222 10.70 7.87 -12.34
CA ALA A 222 10.39 6.58 -11.76
C ALA A 222 11.24 5.45 -12.37
N ARG A 223 11.34 5.41 -13.71
CA ARG A 223 12.14 4.41 -14.43
C ARG A 223 13.64 4.56 -14.20
N ARG A 224 14.11 5.76 -13.88
CA ARG A 224 15.52 6.05 -13.54
C ARG A 224 15.86 5.90 -12.07
N GLY A 225 14.86 5.62 -11.20
CA GLY A 225 15.05 5.57 -9.75
C GLY A 225 15.31 6.94 -9.11
N GLN A 226 14.84 8.02 -9.72
CA GLN A 226 15.06 9.43 -9.33
C GLN A 226 13.79 10.10 -8.80
N LEU A 227 12.97 9.34 -8.07
CA LEU A 227 11.77 9.89 -7.44
C LEU A 227 12.14 10.76 -6.23
N ARG A 228 11.33 11.80 -6.01
CA ARG A 228 11.42 12.64 -4.81
C ARG A 228 10.73 11.94 -3.64
N GLY A 229 11.17 12.23 -2.41
CA GLY A 229 10.58 11.62 -1.21
C GLY A 229 9.05 11.82 -1.12
N ALA A 230 8.56 13.03 -1.40
CA ALA A 230 7.14 13.35 -1.42
C ALA A 230 6.35 12.48 -2.42
N GLU A 231 6.90 12.22 -3.61
CA GLU A 231 6.24 11.38 -4.62
C GLU A 231 6.06 9.93 -4.19
N ILE A 232 6.85 9.47 -3.22
CA ILE A 232 6.78 8.10 -2.67
C ILE A 232 5.76 8.02 -1.51
N VAL A 233 5.67 9.07 -0.67
CA VAL A 233 4.91 9.04 0.58
C VAL A 233 3.52 9.67 0.49
N ASP A 234 3.28 10.55 -0.49
CA ASP A 234 2.07 11.34 -0.60
C ASP A 234 0.89 10.73 -1.39
N PRO A 235 0.99 9.55 -2.06
CA PRO A 235 -0.16 9.04 -2.81
C PRO A 235 -1.39 8.88 -1.92
N THR A 236 -2.50 9.49 -2.31
CA THR A 236 -3.77 9.47 -1.57
C THR A 236 -4.73 8.37 -2.04
N ILE A 237 -4.51 7.87 -3.24
CA ILE A 237 -5.19 6.73 -3.89
C ILE A 237 -4.22 6.13 -4.92
N THR A 238 -4.41 4.89 -5.32
CA THR A 238 -3.62 4.29 -6.41
C THR A 238 -4.45 4.13 -7.68
N ILE A 239 -3.86 4.39 -8.84
CA ILE A 239 -4.41 4.04 -10.16
C ILE A 239 -3.48 3.00 -10.81
N THR A 240 -4.03 1.87 -11.21
CA THR A 240 -3.33 0.86 -11.99
C THR A 240 -3.94 0.77 -13.38
N ASN A 241 -3.11 0.97 -14.41
CA ASN A 241 -3.52 0.83 -15.81
C ASN A 241 -2.77 -0.35 -16.42
N LEU A 242 -3.48 -1.40 -16.76
CA LEU A 242 -2.97 -2.59 -17.43
C LEU A 242 -3.46 -2.71 -18.89
N GLY A 243 -4.14 -1.68 -19.39
CA GLY A 243 -4.67 -1.65 -20.75
C GLY A 243 -3.59 -1.80 -21.81
N ASP A 244 -2.46 -1.14 -21.63
CA ASP A 244 -1.31 -1.23 -22.54
C ASP A 244 -0.66 -2.62 -22.57
N LEU A 245 -0.93 -3.45 -21.54
CA LEU A 245 -0.50 -4.84 -21.46
C LEU A 245 -1.55 -5.83 -22.00
N GLY A 246 -2.67 -5.33 -22.53
CA GLY A 246 -3.73 -6.13 -23.13
C GLY A 246 -4.71 -6.76 -22.13
N VAL A 247 -4.70 -6.35 -20.87
CA VAL A 247 -5.58 -6.87 -19.83
C VAL A 247 -6.94 -6.16 -19.88
N ASP A 248 -8.02 -6.93 -19.96
CA ASP A 248 -9.39 -6.39 -20.02
C ASP A 248 -9.86 -5.84 -18.69
N THR A 249 -9.54 -6.52 -17.59
CA THR A 249 -10.06 -6.21 -16.25
C THR A 249 -8.98 -6.42 -15.20
N VAL A 250 -8.83 -5.47 -14.29
CA VAL A 250 -7.92 -5.57 -13.15
C VAL A 250 -8.61 -5.09 -11.88
N TYR A 251 -8.67 -5.94 -10.87
CA TYR A 251 -9.06 -5.56 -9.52
C TYR A 251 -7.82 -5.46 -8.64
N GLY A 252 -7.43 -4.24 -8.30
CA GLY A 252 -6.23 -3.98 -7.52
C GLY A 252 -6.38 -4.40 -6.06
N VAL A 253 -5.25 -4.69 -5.42
CA VAL A 253 -5.16 -4.82 -3.96
C VAL A 253 -4.77 -3.46 -3.40
N ILE A 254 -5.55 -2.93 -2.45
CA ILE A 254 -5.31 -1.62 -1.85
C ILE A 254 -3.92 -1.60 -1.19
N THR A 255 -3.15 -0.55 -1.43
CA THR A 255 -1.84 -0.35 -0.78
C THR A 255 -2.03 0.35 0.57
N PRO A 256 -1.86 -0.33 1.70
CA PRO A 256 -2.00 0.32 3.00
C PRO A 256 -1.00 1.49 3.16
N PRO A 257 -1.38 2.63 3.75
CA PRO A 257 -2.63 2.91 4.46
C PRO A 257 -3.75 3.50 3.61
N GLN A 258 -3.64 3.54 2.28
CA GLN A 258 -4.68 4.04 1.39
C GLN A 258 -5.99 3.25 1.54
N VAL A 259 -7.10 3.86 1.10
CA VAL A 259 -8.46 3.30 1.23
C VAL A 259 -9.06 2.82 -0.09
N ALA A 260 -8.42 3.11 -1.22
CA ALA A 260 -8.92 2.69 -2.52
C ALA A 260 -7.83 2.54 -3.59
N ILE A 261 -8.15 1.77 -4.62
CA ILE A 261 -7.38 1.62 -5.86
C ILE A 261 -8.34 1.51 -7.04
N VAL A 262 -8.05 2.26 -8.10
CA VAL A 262 -8.78 2.24 -9.37
C VAL A 262 -8.01 1.40 -10.37
N GLY A 263 -8.71 0.47 -11.03
CA GLY A 263 -8.17 -0.37 -12.09
C GLY A 263 -8.70 0.05 -13.45
N LEU A 264 -7.81 0.24 -14.42
CA LEU A 264 -8.14 0.57 -15.80
C LEU A 264 -7.69 -0.58 -16.71
N GLY A 265 -8.64 -1.17 -17.43
CA GLY A 265 -8.38 -2.19 -18.43
C GLY A 265 -8.04 -1.60 -19.80
N ARG A 266 -7.89 -2.46 -20.79
CA ARG A 266 -7.68 -2.00 -22.17
C ARG A 266 -8.97 -1.44 -22.77
N VAL A 267 -8.83 -0.45 -23.65
CA VAL A 267 -9.91 -0.05 -24.55
C VAL A 267 -10.01 -1.10 -25.65
N ALA A 268 -11.17 -1.75 -25.73
CA ALA A 268 -11.44 -2.79 -26.73
C ALA A 268 -12.73 -2.48 -27.49
N THR A 269 -12.75 -2.78 -28.79
CA THR A 269 -13.99 -2.74 -29.56
C THR A 269 -14.83 -3.97 -29.22
N LYS A 270 -16.02 -3.73 -28.70
CA LYS A 270 -16.99 -4.77 -28.30
C LYS A 270 -18.33 -4.54 -28.98
N PRO A 271 -19.16 -5.59 -29.25
CA PRO A 271 -20.55 -5.42 -29.65
C PRO A 271 -21.30 -4.79 -28.48
N TRP A 272 -22.02 -3.70 -28.74
CA TRP A 272 -22.78 -2.97 -27.75
C TRP A 272 -24.15 -2.60 -28.27
N VAL A 273 -25.15 -2.53 -27.38
CA VAL A 273 -26.49 -2.12 -27.75
C VAL A 273 -26.65 -0.62 -27.55
N ILE A 274 -26.81 0.14 -28.61
CA ILE A 274 -27.09 1.58 -28.59
C ILE A 274 -28.39 1.80 -29.36
N GLU A 275 -29.39 2.46 -28.74
CA GLU A 275 -30.69 2.73 -29.33
C GLU A 275 -31.38 1.48 -29.95
N GLY A 276 -31.22 0.33 -29.27
CA GLY A 276 -31.78 -0.95 -29.69
C GLY A 276 -31.03 -1.67 -30.83
N GLN A 277 -29.91 -1.14 -31.30
CA GLN A 277 -29.09 -1.74 -32.33
C GLN A 277 -27.75 -2.24 -31.77
N VAL A 278 -27.29 -3.37 -32.25
CA VAL A 278 -25.92 -3.88 -31.94
C VAL A 278 -24.92 -3.18 -32.83
N VAL A 279 -24.04 -2.40 -32.22
CA VAL A 279 -22.98 -1.65 -32.91
C VAL A 279 -21.60 -1.96 -32.31
N PRO A 280 -20.52 -1.84 -33.07
CA PRO A 280 -19.18 -1.88 -32.50
C PRO A 280 -18.95 -0.60 -31.68
N ALA A 281 -18.56 -0.76 -30.39
CA ALA A 281 -18.25 0.36 -29.52
C ALA A 281 -16.89 0.15 -28.85
N ARG A 282 -16.12 1.22 -28.66
CA ARG A 282 -14.91 1.20 -27.85
C ARG A 282 -15.27 1.30 -26.38
N VAL A 283 -14.95 0.26 -25.64
CA VAL A 283 -15.32 0.09 -24.24
C VAL A 283 -14.08 -0.04 -23.38
N LEU A 284 -14.05 0.73 -22.30
CA LEU A 284 -13.08 0.64 -21.22
C LEU A 284 -13.77 -0.03 -20.03
N HIS A 285 -13.20 -1.12 -19.52
CA HIS A 285 -13.62 -1.67 -18.25
C HIS A 285 -12.85 -1.00 -17.11
N THR A 286 -13.58 -0.32 -16.21
CA THR A 286 -13.02 0.36 -15.04
C THR A 286 -13.47 -0.33 -13.77
N THR A 287 -12.56 -0.52 -12.83
CA THR A 287 -12.83 -1.15 -11.55
C THR A 287 -12.43 -0.25 -10.38
N LEU A 288 -13.08 -0.47 -9.27
CA LEU A 288 -12.77 0.13 -7.98
C LEU A 288 -12.65 -0.99 -6.95
N SER A 289 -11.52 -1.04 -6.23
CA SER A 289 -11.40 -1.79 -4.98
C SER A 289 -11.30 -0.77 -3.86
N ALA A 290 -12.19 -0.83 -2.86
CA ALA A 290 -12.19 0.16 -1.79
C ALA A 290 -12.46 -0.47 -0.41
N ASP A 291 -12.07 0.28 0.64
CA ASP A 291 -12.15 -0.15 2.03
C ASP A 291 -13.56 0.07 2.59
N HIS A 292 -14.24 -1.04 2.91
CA HIS A 292 -15.62 -1.02 3.42
C HIS A 292 -15.75 -0.41 4.83
N ARG A 293 -14.66 -0.11 5.49
CA ARG A 293 -14.65 0.64 6.76
C ARG A 293 -14.83 2.14 6.54
N VAL A 294 -14.56 2.64 5.33
CA VAL A 294 -14.56 4.07 4.99
C VAL A 294 -15.66 4.43 4.01
N SER A 295 -15.93 3.57 3.04
CA SER A 295 -16.94 3.78 2.00
C SER A 295 -17.74 2.51 1.72
N ASP A 296 -18.75 2.61 0.88
CA ASP A 296 -19.67 1.53 0.54
C ASP A 296 -19.98 1.51 -0.96
N GLY A 297 -20.85 0.57 -1.36
CA GLY A 297 -21.27 0.41 -2.74
C GLY A 297 -21.95 1.66 -3.33
N MET A 298 -22.64 2.46 -2.51
CA MET A 298 -23.29 3.70 -2.98
C MET A 298 -22.22 4.74 -3.34
N ARG A 299 -21.22 4.94 -2.49
CA ARG A 299 -20.11 5.86 -2.74
C ARG A 299 -19.28 5.44 -3.95
N GLY A 300 -18.94 4.14 -4.01
CA GLY A 300 -18.20 3.59 -5.14
C GLY A 300 -18.98 3.69 -6.47
N SER A 301 -20.28 3.43 -6.48
CA SER A 301 -21.14 3.59 -7.67
C SER A 301 -21.21 5.05 -8.14
N ARG A 302 -21.33 6.00 -7.19
CA ARG A 302 -21.30 7.44 -7.51
C ARG A 302 -19.97 7.82 -8.18
N PHE A 303 -18.84 7.35 -7.65
CA PHE A 303 -17.53 7.59 -8.25
C PHE A 303 -17.44 7.07 -9.69
N LEU A 304 -17.85 5.82 -9.93
CA LEU A 304 -17.81 5.22 -11.27
C LEU A 304 -18.77 5.93 -12.24
N ALA A 305 -19.96 6.34 -11.79
CA ALA A 305 -20.90 7.11 -12.59
C ALA A 305 -20.36 8.51 -12.93
N THR A 306 -19.72 9.19 -11.98
CA THR A 306 -19.06 10.48 -12.24
C THR A 306 -17.91 10.34 -13.24
N LEU A 307 -17.11 9.27 -13.13
CA LEU A 307 -16.06 8.98 -14.08
C LEU A 307 -16.60 8.76 -15.51
N ASP A 308 -17.70 8.01 -15.65
CA ASP A 308 -18.39 7.83 -16.92
C ASP A 308 -18.88 9.18 -17.48
N GLN A 309 -19.60 9.97 -16.69
CA GLN A 309 -20.08 11.30 -17.09
C GLN A 309 -18.95 12.21 -17.60
N LEU A 310 -17.79 12.23 -16.91
CA LEU A 310 -16.64 13.02 -17.34
C LEU A 310 -16.07 12.53 -18.67
N LEU A 311 -16.06 11.22 -18.93
CA LEU A 311 -15.61 10.66 -20.20
C LEU A 311 -16.64 10.85 -21.33
N GLN A 312 -17.93 11.06 -21.00
CA GLN A 312 -18.95 11.49 -21.96
C GLN A 312 -18.92 13.02 -22.21
N ALA A 313 -18.23 13.81 -21.38
CA ALA A 313 -18.06 15.25 -21.54
C ALA A 313 -16.57 15.64 -21.42
N PRO A 314 -15.70 15.14 -22.33
CA PRO A 314 -14.24 15.26 -22.19
C PRO A 314 -13.73 16.71 -22.22
N GLU A 315 -14.53 17.66 -22.70
CA GLU A 315 -14.25 19.10 -22.66
C GLU A 315 -14.07 19.62 -21.22
N ALA A 316 -14.73 18.98 -20.24
CA ALA A 316 -14.62 19.32 -18.83
C ALA A 316 -13.27 18.88 -18.21
N LEU A 317 -12.45 18.14 -18.95
CA LEU A 317 -11.15 17.63 -18.49
C LEU A 317 -9.97 18.55 -18.86
N GLU A 318 -10.21 19.67 -19.54
CA GLU A 318 -9.17 20.65 -19.92
C GLU A 318 -8.52 21.38 -18.76
#